data_27ffded3e6cc3e5b71f5889760df9f0f
#
_entry.id   27ffded3e6cc3e5b71f5889760df9f0f
#
_cell.length_a   1.000
_cell.length_b   1.000
_cell.length_c   1.000
_cell.angle_alpha   90.00
_cell.angle_beta   90.00
_cell.angle_gamma   90.00
#
_symmetry.space_group_name_H-M   'P 1'
#
loop_
_entity.id
_entity.type
_entity.pdbx_description
1 polymer ?
#
loop_
_entity_poly.entity_id
_entity_poly.type
_entity_poly.pdbx_seq_one_letter_code
_entity_poly.pdbx_strand_id
1 'polypeptide(L)'
;MAHYQFESEWVLTAPIEAVFDVMTRVEDFSKWWPSVKNSRLIEEGDSEGVGAKAKYSIKSPLGYTMHFEMTVLEVDKPHRIHSLARGDLVGTGTHLFEDRGDRTAVRYLWYVSTTKRWMNVLEPVAKPLFAWAYHHVMREGCAGLAKHLGARLISTTSNLVDKPTPVPAA
;
A
#
# COMPACT_ATOMS: atom_id res chain seq x y z
N MET A 1 19.27 -6.38 -7.67
CA MET A 1 18.21 -5.38 -7.40
C MET A 1 18.03 -5.25 -5.90
N ALA A 2 17.84 -4.03 -5.42
CA ALA A 2 17.53 -3.80 -4.01
C ALA A 2 16.15 -4.37 -3.67
N HIS A 3 16.08 -5.19 -2.63
CA HIS A 3 14.86 -5.82 -2.18
C HIS A 3 14.39 -5.19 -0.87
N TYR A 4 13.11 -4.85 -0.83
CA TYR A 4 12.46 -4.25 0.33
C TYR A 4 11.25 -5.07 0.72
N GLN A 5 11.16 -5.36 2.02
CA GLN A 5 10.03 -6.05 2.61
C GLN A 5 9.50 -5.19 3.75
N PHE A 6 8.34 -4.59 3.53
CA PHE A 6 7.69 -3.75 4.51
C PHE A 6 6.40 -4.38 5.00
N GLU A 7 6.17 -4.24 6.28
CA GLU A 7 4.89 -4.54 6.90
C GLU A 7 4.39 -3.29 7.63
N SER A 8 3.15 -2.92 7.36
CA SER A 8 2.49 -1.79 8.00
C SER A 8 1.16 -2.24 8.58
N GLU A 9 0.76 -1.67 9.70
CA GLU A 9 -0.58 -1.84 10.27
C GLU A 9 -1.18 -0.48 10.59
N TRP A 10 -2.41 -0.28 10.16
CA TRP A 10 -3.24 0.88 10.47
C TRP A 10 -4.46 0.41 11.25
N VAL A 11 -4.77 1.03 12.37
CA VAL A 11 -5.98 0.75 13.14
C VAL A 11 -6.80 2.03 13.27
N LEU A 12 -8.05 1.99 12.80
CA LEU A 12 -8.94 3.15 12.80
C LEU A 12 -10.38 2.76 13.15
N THR A 13 -11.13 3.73 13.70
CA THR A 13 -12.52 3.53 14.15
C THR A 13 -13.50 3.66 12.97
N ALA A 14 -13.49 2.69 12.07
CA ALA A 14 -14.41 2.62 10.94
C ALA A 14 -14.79 1.15 10.70
N PRO A 15 -15.99 0.89 10.15
CA PRO A 15 -16.39 -0.45 9.73
C PRO A 15 -15.48 -1.00 8.63
N ILE A 16 -15.24 -2.31 8.64
CA ILE A 16 -14.36 -2.97 7.68
C ILE A 16 -14.81 -2.74 6.23
N GLU A 17 -16.10 -2.75 5.96
CA GLU A 17 -16.68 -2.53 4.63
C GLU A 17 -16.37 -1.12 4.13
N ALA A 18 -16.48 -0.10 4.99
CA ALA A 18 -16.18 1.28 4.62
C ALA A 18 -14.69 1.47 4.33
N VAL A 19 -13.81 0.85 5.09
CA VAL A 19 -12.37 0.88 4.87
C VAL A 19 -12.03 0.16 3.57
N PHE A 20 -12.58 -1.03 3.37
CA PHE A 20 -12.36 -1.82 2.15
C PHE A 20 -12.82 -1.06 0.90
N ASP A 21 -14.01 -0.46 0.92
CA ASP A 21 -14.56 0.29 -0.21
C ASP A 21 -13.68 1.48 -0.60
N VAL A 22 -13.15 2.23 0.36
CA VAL A 22 -12.24 3.36 0.07
C VAL A 22 -10.90 2.84 -0.48
N MET A 23 -10.38 1.73 0.05
CA MET A 23 -9.13 1.14 -0.40
C MET A 23 -9.21 0.47 -1.79
N THR A 24 -10.42 0.23 -2.30
CA THR A 24 -10.63 -0.29 -3.66
C THR A 24 -10.90 0.80 -4.70
N ARG A 25 -11.28 2.01 -4.28
CA ARG A 25 -11.51 3.16 -5.18
C ARG A 25 -10.20 3.86 -5.51
N VAL A 26 -9.38 3.22 -6.33
CA VAL A 26 -8.01 3.68 -6.64
C VAL A 26 -7.95 5.09 -7.22
N GLU A 27 -8.96 5.52 -7.97
CA GLU A 27 -9.01 6.86 -8.58
C GLU A 27 -9.15 7.99 -7.55
N ASP A 28 -9.59 7.65 -6.34
CA ASP A 28 -9.77 8.60 -5.25
C ASP A 28 -8.52 8.73 -4.35
N PHE A 29 -7.51 7.89 -4.52
CA PHE A 29 -6.33 7.87 -3.63
C PHE A 29 -5.64 9.24 -3.55
N SER A 30 -5.49 9.94 -4.66
CA SER A 30 -4.88 11.28 -4.68
C SER A 30 -5.69 12.34 -3.91
N LYS A 31 -6.97 12.08 -3.59
CA LYS A 31 -7.83 13.00 -2.83
C LYS A 31 -7.56 12.94 -1.33
N TRP A 32 -7.14 11.77 -0.83
CA TRP A 32 -6.94 11.58 0.61
C TRP A 32 -5.52 11.16 1.00
N TRP A 33 -4.71 10.69 0.05
CA TRP A 33 -3.31 10.26 0.31
C TRP A 33 -2.32 11.26 -0.32
N PRO A 34 -1.75 12.20 0.46
CA PRO A 34 -0.95 13.32 -0.08
C PRO A 34 0.25 12.89 -0.94
N SER A 35 0.90 11.78 -0.60
CA SER A 35 2.03 11.25 -1.38
C SER A 35 1.61 10.67 -2.73
N VAL A 36 0.35 10.26 -2.91
CA VAL A 36 -0.17 9.77 -4.19
C VAL A 36 -0.52 10.97 -5.06
N LYS A 37 0.32 11.27 -6.05
CA LYS A 37 0.12 12.42 -6.95
C LYS A 37 -0.83 12.10 -8.09
N ASN A 38 -0.87 10.84 -8.51
CA ASN A 38 -1.81 10.36 -9.49
C ASN A 38 -2.12 8.88 -9.22
N SER A 39 -3.39 8.54 -9.35
CA SER A 39 -3.86 7.16 -9.36
C SER A 39 -4.99 7.04 -10.38
N ARG A 40 -4.90 6.06 -11.27
CA ARG A 40 -5.87 5.90 -12.35
C ARG A 40 -6.10 4.43 -12.66
N LEU A 41 -7.37 4.04 -12.67
CA LEU A 41 -7.79 2.74 -13.20
C LEU A 41 -7.57 2.71 -14.71
N ILE A 42 -6.92 1.68 -15.23
CA ILE A 42 -6.65 1.49 -16.67
C ILE A 42 -7.37 0.29 -17.25
N GLU A 43 -7.65 -0.73 -16.44
CA GLU A 43 -8.48 -1.87 -16.79
C GLU A 43 -9.39 -2.19 -15.60
N GLU A 44 -10.67 -2.37 -15.88
CA GLU A 44 -11.61 -2.90 -14.90
C GLU A 44 -11.35 -4.40 -14.71
N GLY A 45 -11.53 -4.88 -13.49
CA GLY A 45 -11.51 -6.31 -13.20
C GLY A 45 -12.85 -6.98 -13.49
N ASP A 46 -12.94 -8.23 -13.09
CA ASP A 46 -14.22 -8.95 -13.07
C ASP A 46 -15.16 -8.37 -11.99
N SER A 47 -16.32 -9.03 -11.77
CA SER A 47 -17.31 -8.59 -10.77
C SER A 47 -16.78 -8.50 -9.35
N GLU A 48 -15.72 -9.23 -9.04
CA GLU A 48 -15.03 -9.19 -7.73
C GLU A 48 -13.85 -8.22 -7.69
N GLY A 49 -13.45 -7.67 -8.85
CA GLY A 49 -12.31 -6.77 -9.00
C GLY A 49 -11.00 -7.47 -9.35
N VAL A 50 -10.99 -8.78 -9.57
CA VAL A 50 -9.81 -9.54 -9.99
C VAL A 50 -9.46 -9.17 -11.42
N GLY A 51 -8.18 -8.91 -11.70
CA GLY A 51 -7.68 -8.45 -12.99
C GLY A 51 -7.69 -6.93 -13.16
N ALA A 52 -8.29 -6.18 -12.22
CA ALA A 52 -8.23 -4.73 -12.26
C ALA A 52 -6.78 -4.24 -12.28
N LYS A 53 -6.50 -3.24 -13.12
CA LYS A 53 -5.17 -2.61 -13.22
C LYS A 53 -5.25 -1.12 -12.99
N ALA A 54 -4.35 -0.62 -12.19
CA ALA A 54 -4.25 0.81 -11.91
C ALA A 54 -2.79 1.29 -11.95
N LYS A 55 -2.59 2.51 -12.43
CA LYS A 55 -1.28 3.20 -12.43
C LYS A 55 -1.20 4.18 -11.28
N TYR A 56 -0.03 4.22 -10.67
CA TYR A 56 0.27 5.09 -9.55
C TYR A 56 1.52 5.93 -9.80
N SER A 57 1.47 7.16 -9.32
CA SER A 57 2.63 8.05 -9.17
C SER A 57 2.70 8.50 -7.72
N ILE A 58 3.69 7.98 -6.99
CA ILE A 58 3.88 8.27 -5.57
C ILE A 58 5.14 9.10 -5.39
N LYS A 59 4.99 10.28 -4.81
CA LYS A 59 6.11 11.17 -4.50
C LYS A 59 6.69 10.86 -3.12
N SER A 60 7.97 10.52 -3.13
CA SER A 60 8.75 10.36 -1.90
C SER A 60 9.08 11.70 -1.25
N PRO A 61 9.16 11.79 0.10
CA PRO A 61 9.67 12.98 0.78
C PRO A 61 11.13 13.29 0.44
N LEU A 62 11.86 12.34 -0.14
CA LEU A 62 13.22 12.52 -0.66
C LEU A 62 13.29 13.20 -2.04
N GLY A 63 12.14 13.59 -2.60
CA GLY A 63 12.06 14.36 -3.85
C GLY A 63 11.94 13.56 -5.13
N TYR A 64 12.12 12.24 -5.12
CA TYR A 64 11.88 11.39 -6.28
C TYR A 64 10.42 10.90 -6.36
N THR A 65 10.00 10.53 -7.55
CA THR A 65 8.68 9.93 -7.80
C THR A 65 8.83 8.50 -8.30
N MET A 66 8.02 7.59 -7.76
CA MET A 66 7.91 6.21 -8.20
C MET A 66 6.67 6.05 -9.07
N HIS A 67 6.86 5.43 -10.24
CA HIS A 67 5.78 5.12 -11.18
C HIS A 67 5.66 3.61 -11.31
N PHE A 68 4.51 3.07 -11.02
CA PHE A 68 4.26 1.64 -11.14
C PHE A 68 2.78 1.35 -11.38
N GLU A 69 2.54 0.15 -11.85
CA GLU A 69 1.21 -0.40 -12.11
C GLU A 69 0.94 -1.53 -11.11
N MET A 70 -0.28 -1.58 -10.59
CA MET A 70 -0.76 -2.69 -9.76
C MET A 70 -1.82 -3.45 -10.54
N THR A 71 -1.71 -4.78 -10.55
CA THR A 71 -2.72 -5.69 -11.05
C THR A 71 -3.27 -6.52 -9.90
N VAL A 72 -4.57 -6.48 -9.70
CA VAL A 72 -5.24 -7.28 -8.66
C VAL A 72 -5.26 -8.75 -9.10
N LEU A 73 -4.70 -9.63 -8.28
CA LEU A 73 -4.62 -11.08 -8.54
C LEU A 73 -5.71 -11.85 -7.80
N GLU A 74 -6.03 -11.43 -6.57
CA GLU A 74 -7.01 -12.10 -5.72
C GLU A 74 -7.75 -11.07 -4.86
N VAL A 75 -9.03 -11.30 -4.66
CA VAL A 75 -9.90 -10.53 -3.76
C VAL A 75 -10.73 -11.49 -2.92
N ASP A 76 -10.71 -11.29 -1.60
CA ASP A 76 -11.63 -11.90 -0.65
C ASP A 76 -12.26 -10.76 0.17
N LYS A 77 -13.47 -10.34 -0.23
CA LYS A 77 -14.18 -9.20 0.40
C LYS A 77 -14.77 -9.58 1.74
N PRO A 78 -14.64 -8.71 2.75
CA PRO A 78 -13.86 -7.47 2.81
C PRO A 78 -12.48 -7.67 3.44
N HIS A 79 -11.88 -8.88 3.36
CA HIS A 79 -10.75 -9.30 4.21
C HIS A 79 -9.39 -9.22 3.55
N ARG A 80 -9.32 -9.37 2.20
CA ARG A 80 -8.03 -9.48 1.51
C ARG A 80 -8.05 -8.93 0.09
N ILE A 81 -6.94 -8.26 -0.28
CA ILE A 81 -6.61 -7.92 -1.67
C ILE A 81 -5.14 -8.26 -1.89
N HIS A 82 -4.84 -9.11 -2.88
CA HIS A 82 -3.49 -9.44 -3.28
C HIS A 82 -3.22 -8.92 -4.69
N SER A 83 -2.09 -8.23 -4.88
CA SER A 83 -1.78 -7.54 -6.12
C SER A 83 -0.32 -7.70 -6.51
N LEU A 84 -0.06 -7.64 -7.82
CA LEU A 84 1.26 -7.63 -8.43
C LEU A 84 1.63 -6.20 -8.83
N ALA A 85 2.83 -5.77 -8.47
CA ALA A 85 3.40 -4.49 -8.88
C ALA A 85 4.39 -4.66 -10.05
N ARG A 86 4.33 -3.74 -11.02
CA ARG A 86 5.27 -3.65 -12.14
C ARG A 86 5.60 -2.20 -12.46
N GLY A 87 6.85 -1.93 -12.79
CA GLY A 87 7.35 -0.59 -13.13
C GLY A 87 8.63 -0.26 -12.38
N ASP A 88 8.69 0.90 -11.74
CA ASP A 88 9.83 1.28 -10.87
C ASP A 88 9.97 0.35 -9.66
N LEU A 89 8.86 -0.26 -9.26
CA LEU A 89 8.78 -1.32 -8.25
C LEU A 89 8.21 -2.59 -8.90
N VAL A 90 8.81 -3.73 -8.58
CA VAL A 90 8.37 -5.05 -9.04
C VAL A 90 8.24 -5.96 -7.84
N GLY A 91 7.08 -6.61 -7.69
CA GLY A 91 6.83 -7.51 -6.57
C GLY A 91 5.36 -7.64 -6.24
N THR A 92 5.03 -7.81 -4.97
CA THR A 92 3.65 -8.03 -4.53
C THR A 92 3.25 -7.12 -3.37
N GLY A 93 1.98 -6.76 -3.34
CA GLY A 93 1.33 -6.07 -2.23
C GLY A 93 0.10 -6.83 -1.78
N THR A 94 -0.03 -7.03 -0.47
CA THR A 94 -1.20 -7.69 0.10
C THR A 94 -1.78 -6.81 1.19
N HIS A 95 -3.04 -6.42 1.04
CA HIS A 95 -3.83 -5.81 2.09
C HIS A 95 -4.64 -6.87 2.79
N LEU A 96 -4.56 -6.88 4.12
CA LEU A 96 -5.36 -7.73 5.01
C LEU A 96 -6.19 -6.81 5.90
N PHE A 97 -7.50 -7.03 5.91
CA PHE A 97 -8.45 -6.24 6.70
C PHE A 97 -9.03 -7.14 7.79
N GLU A 98 -9.01 -6.68 9.02
CA GLU A 98 -9.50 -7.39 10.17
C GLU A 98 -10.51 -6.53 10.94
N ASP A 99 -11.73 -7.06 11.08
CA ASP A 99 -12.75 -6.48 11.95
C ASP A 99 -12.40 -6.76 13.42
N ARG A 100 -12.24 -5.69 14.19
CA ARG A 100 -11.98 -5.74 15.64
C ARG A 100 -13.12 -5.09 16.44
N GLY A 101 -14.35 -5.21 15.97
CA GLY A 101 -15.55 -4.68 16.59
C GLY A 101 -15.76 -3.19 16.27
N ASP A 102 -15.35 -2.30 17.18
CA ASP A 102 -15.48 -0.84 17.01
C ASP A 102 -14.40 -0.22 16.11
N ARG A 103 -13.50 -1.04 15.56
CA ARG A 103 -12.34 -0.63 14.76
C ARG A 103 -11.97 -1.66 13.72
N THR A 104 -11.24 -1.21 12.72
CA THR A 104 -10.65 -2.07 11.67
C THR A 104 -9.14 -1.95 11.71
N ALA A 105 -8.45 -3.08 11.62
CA ALA A 105 -7.02 -3.13 11.37
C ALA A 105 -6.76 -3.44 9.89
N VAL A 106 -5.92 -2.65 9.25
CA VAL A 106 -5.44 -2.87 7.88
C VAL A 106 -3.96 -3.18 7.96
N ARG A 107 -3.57 -4.39 7.59
CA ARG A 107 -2.16 -4.76 7.42
C ARG A 107 -1.79 -4.72 5.95
N TYR A 108 -0.66 -4.13 5.65
CA TYR A 108 -0.12 -4.08 4.29
C TYR A 108 1.26 -4.74 4.25
N LEU A 109 1.34 -5.83 3.50
CA LEU A 109 2.57 -6.55 3.23
C LEU A 109 3.08 -6.12 1.86
N TRP A 110 4.22 -5.42 1.82
CA TRP A 110 4.78 -4.84 0.60
C TRP A 110 6.16 -5.41 0.34
N TYR A 111 6.24 -6.39 -0.57
CA TYR A 111 7.45 -7.11 -0.90
C TYR A 111 7.87 -6.80 -2.33
N VAL A 112 8.81 -5.88 -2.48
CA VAL A 112 9.19 -5.33 -3.78
C VAL A 112 10.69 -5.19 -3.96
N SER A 113 11.07 -5.14 -5.23
CA SER A 113 12.42 -4.78 -5.68
C SER A 113 12.33 -3.52 -6.51
N THR A 114 13.32 -2.64 -6.39
CA THR A 114 13.40 -1.46 -7.25
C THR A 114 14.14 -1.75 -8.54
N THR A 115 13.61 -1.24 -9.66
CA THR A 115 14.26 -1.27 -10.98
C THR A 115 15.13 -0.04 -11.21
N LYS A 116 15.05 0.99 -10.34
CA LYS A 116 15.86 2.22 -10.45
C LYS A 116 17.32 1.94 -10.12
N ARG A 117 18.21 2.04 -11.15
CA ARG A 117 19.64 1.73 -11.02
C ARG A 117 20.33 2.49 -9.90
N TRP A 118 20.03 3.78 -9.74
CA TRP A 118 20.63 4.62 -8.70
C TRP A 118 20.25 4.16 -7.28
N MET A 119 19.02 3.68 -7.05
CA MET A 119 18.60 3.11 -5.78
C MET A 119 19.35 1.82 -5.48
N ASN A 120 19.56 0.97 -6.49
CA ASN A 120 20.31 -0.27 -6.34
C ASN A 120 21.78 -0.03 -5.99
N VAL A 121 22.40 1.01 -6.56
CA VAL A 121 23.80 1.38 -6.27
C VAL A 121 23.94 1.95 -4.86
N LEU A 122 22.98 2.74 -4.41
CA LEU A 122 23.01 3.39 -3.10
C LEU A 122 22.45 2.53 -1.95
N GLU A 123 21.88 1.35 -2.25
CA GLU A 123 21.17 0.51 -1.29
C GLU A 123 21.91 0.33 0.05
N PRO A 124 23.21 -0.03 0.10
CA PRO A 124 23.90 -0.32 1.36
C PRO A 124 23.92 0.86 2.33
N VAL A 125 23.93 2.09 1.79
CA VAL A 125 24.01 3.33 2.58
C VAL A 125 22.64 3.98 2.75
N ALA A 126 21.77 3.87 1.76
CA ALA A 126 20.50 4.58 1.70
C ALA A 126 19.30 3.75 2.18
N LYS A 127 19.46 2.46 2.47
CA LYS A 127 18.37 1.59 2.93
C LYS A 127 17.59 2.16 4.12
N PRO A 128 18.23 2.70 5.18
CA PRO A 128 17.50 3.34 6.29
C PRO A 128 16.71 4.57 5.85
N LEU A 129 17.26 5.35 4.90
CA LEU A 129 16.61 6.55 4.39
C LEU A 129 15.39 6.21 3.52
N PHE A 130 15.47 5.14 2.72
CA PHE A 130 14.32 4.64 1.96
C PHE A 130 13.24 4.05 2.86
N ALA A 131 13.64 3.34 3.92
CA ALA A 131 12.71 2.87 4.94
C ALA A 131 11.99 4.04 5.63
N TRP A 132 12.71 5.08 6.01
CA TRP A 132 12.12 6.30 6.58
C TRP A 132 11.14 6.97 5.60
N ALA A 133 11.51 7.08 4.32
CA ALA A 133 10.64 7.63 3.29
C ALA A 133 9.35 6.82 3.11
N TYR A 134 9.44 5.48 3.11
CA TYR A 134 8.28 4.59 3.09
C TYR A 134 7.38 4.81 4.31
N HIS A 135 7.96 4.86 5.52
CA HIS A 135 7.19 5.12 6.75
C HIS A 135 6.47 6.46 6.71
N HIS A 136 7.09 7.48 6.13
CA HIS A 136 6.47 8.79 5.96
C HIS A 136 5.24 8.71 5.03
N VAL A 137 5.40 8.07 3.87
CA VAL A 137 4.32 7.86 2.88
C VAL A 137 3.15 7.09 3.51
N MET A 138 3.42 6.02 4.25
CA MET A 138 2.40 5.21 4.89
C MET A 138 1.67 5.95 6.01
N ARG A 139 2.37 6.78 6.78
CA ARG A 139 1.79 7.60 7.84
C ARG A 139 0.84 8.67 7.30
N GLU A 140 1.23 9.32 6.19
CA GLU A 140 0.35 10.27 5.50
C GLU A 140 -0.92 9.57 4.96
N GLY A 141 -0.76 8.36 4.40
CA GLY A 141 -1.87 7.58 3.88
C GLY A 141 -2.88 7.21 4.97
N CYS A 142 -2.40 6.72 6.09
CA CYS A 142 -3.26 6.31 7.21
C CYS A 142 -4.00 7.51 7.84
N ALA A 143 -3.32 8.64 8.02
CA ALA A 143 -3.95 9.87 8.50
C ALA A 143 -4.99 10.41 7.51
N GLY A 144 -4.67 10.36 6.21
CA GLY A 144 -5.57 10.76 5.13
C GLY A 144 -6.82 9.87 5.04
N LEU A 145 -6.64 8.55 5.16
CA LEU A 145 -7.74 7.59 5.18
C LEU A 145 -8.69 7.83 6.36
N ALA A 146 -8.14 8.00 7.55
CA ALA A 146 -8.93 8.28 8.74
C ALA A 146 -9.74 9.58 8.59
N LYS A 147 -9.11 10.65 8.09
CA LYS A 147 -9.78 11.92 7.82
C LYS A 147 -10.89 11.77 6.76
N HIS A 148 -10.60 11.06 5.68
CA HIS A 148 -11.57 10.84 4.59
C HIS A 148 -12.81 10.08 5.05
N LEU A 149 -12.65 9.12 5.95
CA LEU A 149 -13.73 8.34 6.54
C LEU A 149 -14.42 9.03 7.72
N GLY A 150 -13.93 10.19 8.19
CA GLY A 150 -14.39 10.79 9.44
C GLY A 150 -14.11 9.91 10.66
N ALA A 151 -13.12 9.03 10.58
CA ALA A 151 -12.73 8.08 11.61
C ALA A 151 -11.58 8.61 12.46
N ARG A 152 -11.39 8.01 13.63
CA ARG A 152 -10.24 8.28 14.49
C ARG A 152 -9.15 7.23 14.23
N LEU A 153 -7.93 7.69 13.96
CA LEU A 153 -6.75 6.85 13.90
C LEU A 153 -6.36 6.43 15.32
N ILE A 154 -6.26 5.11 15.55
CA ILE A 154 -5.88 4.53 16.84
C ILE A 154 -4.38 4.28 16.88
N SER A 155 -3.83 3.63 15.85
CA SER A 155 -2.41 3.34 15.77
C SER A 155 -1.95 3.20 14.32
N THR A 156 -0.67 3.44 14.11
CA THR A 156 0.02 3.15 12.85
C THR A 156 1.42 2.61 13.18
N THR A 157 1.76 1.50 12.57
CA THR A 157 3.11 0.91 12.64
C THR A 157 3.58 0.61 11.23
N SER A 158 4.90 0.63 11.04
CA SER A 158 5.50 0.29 9.76
C SER A 158 6.93 -0.16 10.01
N ASN A 159 7.27 -1.34 9.54
CA ASN A 159 8.57 -1.96 9.76
C ASN A 159 9.17 -2.47 8.46
N LEU A 160 10.49 -2.28 8.32
CA LEU A 160 11.28 -3.03 7.35
C LEU A 160 11.56 -4.40 7.98
N VAL A 161 11.22 -5.48 7.28
CA VAL A 161 11.42 -6.85 7.76
C VAL A 161 12.50 -7.56 6.96
N ASP A 162 13.32 -8.36 7.64
CA ASP A 162 14.41 -9.12 6.98
C ASP A 162 13.94 -10.49 6.48
N LYS A 163 12.78 -10.97 6.95
CA LYS A 163 12.17 -12.23 6.50
C LYS A 163 10.68 -12.01 6.23
N PRO A 164 10.14 -12.53 5.12
CA PRO A 164 8.72 -12.39 4.82
C PRO A 164 7.88 -13.12 5.88
N THR A 165 6.87 -12.42 6.39
CA THR A 165 5.80 -13.09 7.13
C THR A 165 4.98 -13.90 6.14
N PRO A 166 4.66 -15.18 6.41
CA PRO A 166 3.78 -15.95 5.56
C PRO A 166 2.45 -15.23 5.37
N VAL A 167 2.05 -15.04 4.12
CA VAL A 167 0.70 -14.55 3.82
C VAL A 167 -0.28 -15.63 4.27
N PRO A 168 -1.26 -15.33 5.14
CA PRO A 168 -2.25 -16.32 5.53
C PRO A 168 -2.93 -16.88 4.28
N ALA A 169 -3.03 -18.21 4.21
CA ALA A 169 -3.82 -18.87 3.18
C ALA A 169 -5.29 -18.42 3.31
N ALA A 170 -5.94 -18.25 2.18
CA ALA A 170 -7.36 -17.94 2.12
C ALA A 170 -8.21 -19.11 2.66
#